data_2fd5966068f54fb05a0764bfceb14a11
#
_entry.id   2fd5966068f54fb05a0764bfceb14a11
#
_cell.length_a   1.000
_cell.length_b   1.000
_cell.length_c   1.000
_cell.angle_alpha   90.00
_cell.angle_beta   90.00
_cell.angle_gamma   90.00
#
_symmetry.space_group_name_H-M   'P 1'
#
loop_
_entity.id
_entity.type
_entity.pdbx_description
1 polymer ?
#
loop_
_entity_poly.entity_id
_entity_poly.type
_entity_poly.pdbx_seq_one_letter_code
_entity_poly.pdbx_strand_id
1 'polypeptide(L)'
;MSENRNAQYRYQVLDRCFSDWNKKYTIEDLLEIVNNHLYELEGSDSTIKLRQLRGDLNAIRKMLPDNIYLDAKPFGGKKCYYRYSEPNYSIYQNGLSVTEVNSLRSIIEMLSKYRGVTGNAWLEDVISNLELRFGVKSDRENLISFQCNSCLKGLEYLSTLID
;
A
#
# COMPACT_ATOMS: atom_id res chain seq x y z
N MET A 1 24.02 3.87 2.55
CA MET A 1 22.61 4.28 2.41
C MET A 1 21.64 3.15 1.97
N SER A 2 22.13 1.97 1.61
CA SER A 2 21.27 0.83 1.22
C SER A 2 20.54 0.15 2.40
N GLU A 3 21.12 0.10 3.58
CA GLU A 3 20.54 -0.60 4.74
C GLU A 3 19.18 -0.07 5.19
N ASN A 4 18.93 1.25 5.07
CA ASN A 4 17.67 1.85 5.48
C ASN A 4 16.51 1.55 4.52
N ARG A 5 16.81 1.40 3.22
CA ARG A 5 15.80 1.11 2.19
C ARG A 5 15.27 -0.32 2.35
N ASN A 6 16.16 -1.25 2.61
CA ASN A 6 15.80 -2.65 2.84
C ASN A 6 15.05 -2.85 4.16
N ALA A 7 15.37 -2.06 5.20
CA ALA A 7 14.65 -2.11 6.46
C ALA A 7 13.16 -1.76 6.27
N GLN A 8 12.86 -0.69 5.57
CA GLN A 8 11.48 -0.25 5.32
C GLN A 8 10.69 -1.28 4.51
N TYR A 9 11.31 -1.91 3.51
CA TYR A 9 10.71 -2.99 2.75
C TYR A 9 10.40 -4.21 3.62
N ARG A 10 11.35 -4.63 4.47
CA ARG A 10 11.14 -5.72 5.42
C ARG A 10 10.00 -5.43 6.40
N TYR A 11 9.89 -4.20 6.88
CA TYR A 11 8.79 -3.80 7.76
C TYR A 11 7.44 -3.87 7.06
N GLN A 12 7.35 -3.53 5.77
CA GLN A 12 6.12 -3.70 5.00
C GLN A 12 5.71 -5.15 4.84
N VAL A 13 6.68 -6.05 4.60
CA VAL A 13 6.43 -7.49 4.50
C VAL A 13 5.95 -8.05 5.85
N LEU A 14 6.61 -7.68 6.94
CA LEU A 14 6.25 -8.10 8.30
C LEU A 14 4.88 -7.57 8.72
N ASP A 15 4.59 -6.32 8.41
CA ASP A 15 3.31 -5.68 8.69
C ASP A 15 2.15 -6.43 8.04
N ARG A 16 2.28 -6.86 6.78
CA ARG A 16 1.28 -7.71 6.10
C ARG A 16 1.07 -9.04 6.82
N CYS A 17 2.15 -9.67 7.31
CA CYS A 17 2.04 -10.91 8.07
C CYS A 17 1.31 -10.71 9.41
N PHE A 18 1.54 -9.59 10.11
CA PHE A 18 0.90 -9.31 11.40
C PHE A 18 -0.56 -8.88 11.27
N SER A 19 -0.93 -8.28 10.14
CA SER A 19 -2.30 -7.90 9.81
C SER A 19 -3.16 -9.08 9.36
N ASP A 20 -2.55 -10.15 8.86
CA ASP A 20 -3.27 -11.35 8.40
C ASP A 20 -3.64 -12.26 9.58
N TRP A 21 -4.89 -12.16 10.02
CA TRP A 21 -5.41 -12.95 11.13
C TRP A 21 -5.79 -14.38 10.75
N ASN A 22 -5.82 -14.72 9.48
CA ASN A 22 -6.16 -16.06 9.01
C ASN A 22 -4.98 -17.03 9.18
N LYS A 23 -3.75 -16.50 9.23
CA LYS A 23 -2.54 -17.29 9.37
C LYS A 23 -1.82 -16.99 10.69
N LYS A 24 -1.03 -17.94 11.13
CA LYS A 24 -0.22 -17.84 12.35
C LYS A 24 1.24 -17.98 11.94
N TYR A 25 1.96 -16.88 11.98
CA TYR A 25 3.36 -16.82 11.56
C TYR A 25 4.28 -16.94 12.77
N THR A 26 5.07 -18.00 12.80
CA THR A 26 6.16 -18.14 13.78
C THR A 26 7.37 -17.31 13.37
N ILE A 27 8.38 -17.20 14.23
CA ILE A 27 9.57 -16.42 13.91
C ILE A 27 10.36 -17.03 12.75
N GLU A 28 10.32 -18.36 12.60
CA GLU A 28 10.91 -19.07 11.49
C GLU A 28 10.20 -18.76 10.18
N ASP A 29 8.85 -18.80 10.18
CA ASP A 29 8.03 -18.47 9.01
C ASP A 29 8.26 -17.02 8.57
N LEU A 30 8.32 -16.09 9.52
CA LEU A 30 8.60 -14.67 9.23
C LEU A 30 9.98 -14.47 8.61
N LEU A 31 10.99 -15.20 9.10
CA LEU A 31 12.34 -15.14 8.54
C LEU A 31 12.39 -15.65 7.11
N GLU A 32 11.72 -16.74 6.83
CA GLU A 32 11.62 -17.34 5.50
C GLU A 32 10.90 -16.38 4.53
N ILE A 33 9.75 -15.87 4.92
CA ILE A 33 8.96 -14.94 4.09
C ILE A 33 9.77 -13.69 3.75
N VAL A 34 10.41 -13.08 4.74
CA VAL A 34 11.24 -11.86 4.51
C VAL A 34 12.40 -12.18 3.58
N ASN A 35 13.08 -13.28 3.77
CA ASN A 35 14.20 -13.67 2.91
C ASN A 35 13.77 -13.97 1.48
N ASN A 36 12.62 -14.63 1.28
CA ASN A 36 12.06 -14.88 -0.04
C ASN A 36 11.74 -13.57 -0.78
N HIS A 37 11.13 -12.60 -0.09
CA HIS A 37 10.84 -11.30 -0.68
C HIS A 37 12.09 -10.46 -0.97
N LEU A 38 13.12 -10.56 -0.12
CA LEU A 38 14.40 -9.91 -0.37
C LEU A 38 15.12 -10.54 -1.57
N TYR A 39 15.05 -11.86 -1.69
CA TYR A 39 15.60 -12.59 -2.84
C TYR A 39 14.93 -12.16 -4.16
N GLU A 40 13.61 -12.02 -4.16
CA GLU A 40 12.86 -11.54 -5.32
C GLU A 40 13.23 -10.10 -5.71
N LEU A 41 13.56 -9.25 -4.71
CA LEU A 41 13.86 -7.84 -4.93
C LEU A 41 15.29 -7.58 -5.39
N GLU A 42 16.28 -8.25 -4.79
CA GLU A 42 17.71 -7.93 -4.94
C GLU A 42 18.59 -9.13 -5.36
N GLY A 43 18.02 -10.34 -5.44
CA GLY A 43 18.77 -11.56 -5.77
C GLY A 43 19.39 -12.26 -4.55
N SER A 44 20.28 -13.22 -4.79
CA SER A 44 20.73 -14.23 -3.83
C SER A 44 21.52 -13.71 -2.61
N ASP A 45 22.03 -12.48 -2.65
CA ASP A 45 22.93 -11.98 -1.60
C ASP A 45 22.21 -11.22 -0.47
N SER A 46 20.91 -10.98 -0.60
CA SER A 46 20.11 -10.14 0.30
C SER A 46 19.32 -10.95 1.32
N THR A 47 19.97 -11.76 2.14
CA THR A 47 19.31 -12.50 3.23
C THR A 47 19.60 -11.90 4.59
N ILE A 48 18.61 -11.96 5.50
CA ILE A 48 18.79 -11.54 6.90
C ILE A 48 18.87 -12.74 7.83
N LYS A 49 19.54 -12.52 8.97
CA LYS A 49 19.62 -13.50 10.05
C LYS A 49 18.55 -13.21 11.12
N LEU A 50 18.27 -14.22 11.95
CA LEU A 50 17.31 -14.15 13.05
C LEU A 50 17.54 -12.95 14.00
N ARG A 51 18.81 -12.58 14.23
CA ARG A 51 19.16 -11.41 15.05
C ARG A 51 18.63 -10.10 14.43
N GLN A 52 18.75 -9.96 13.12
CA GLN A 52 18.24 -8.80 12.39
C GLN A 52 16.71 -8.74 12.44
N LEU A 53 16.04 -9.89 12.18
CA LEU A 53 14.59 -9.98 12.28
C LEU A 53 14.08 -9.57 13.67
N ARG A 54 14.74 -10.00 14.74
CA ARG A 54 14.39 -9.55 16.11
C ARG A 54 14.56 -8.06 16.30
N GLY A 55 15.59 -7.46 15.70
CA GLY A 55 15.76 -6.01 15.64
C GLY A 55 14.61 -5.32 14.94
N ASP A 56 14.19 -5.85 13.79
CA ASP A 56 13.07 -5.34 13.02
C ASP A 56 11.73 -5.43 13.78
N LEU A 57 11.48 -6.54 14.49
CA LEU A 57 10.32 -6.68 15.39
C LEU A 57 10.30 -5.62 16.50
N ASN A 58 11.46 -5.33 17.09
CA ASN A 58 11.56 -4.28 18.12
C ASN A 58 11.39 -2.88 17.55
N ALA A 59 11.86 -2.64 16.32
CA ALA A 59 11.64 -1.37 15.63
C ALA A 59 10.15 -1.18 15.32
N ILE A 60 9.48 -2.20 14.82
CA ILE A 60 8.04 -2.19 14.56
C ILE A 60 7.25 -1.90 15.85
N ARG A 61 7.58 -2.57 16.97
CA ARG A 61 6.94 -2.31 18.26
C ARG A 61 7.01 -0.85 18.71
N LYS A 62 8.12 -0.17 18.40
CA LYS A 62 8.31 1.25 18.73
C LYS A 62 7.51 2.19 17.82
N MET A 63 7.08 1.71 16.66
CA MET A 63 6.25 2.48 15.71
C MET A 63 4.76 2.35 15.99
N LEU A 64 4.36 1.39 16.83
CA LEU A 64 2.96 1.17 17.17
C LEU A 64 2.47 2.27 18.12
N PRO A 65 1.21 2.72 17.98
CA PRO A 65 0.56 3.59 18.96
C PRO A 65 0.31 2.83 20.27
N ASP A 66 0.11 3.56 21.36
CA ASP A 66 -0.02 3.00 22.71
C ASP A 66 -1.15 1.99 22.91
N ASN A 67 -2.15 2.02 22.06
CA ASN A 67 -3.31 1.13 22.12
C ASN A 67 -3.16 -0.15 21.26
N ILE A 68 -2.10 -0.28 20.49
CA ILE A 68 -1.84 -1.44 19.60
C ILE A 68 -0.57 -2.15 20.02
N TYR A 69 -0.64 -3.46 20.11
CA TYR A 69 0.48 -4.29 20.51
C TYR A 69 0.81 -5.34 19.45
N LEU A 70 2.08 -5.68 19.31
CA LEU A 70 2.52 -6.85 18.58
C LEU A 70 2.61 -8.03 19.55
N ASP A 71 1.56 -8.83 19.58
CA ASP A 71 1.43 -9.97 20.47
C ASP A 71 2.28 -11.16 20.00
N ALA A 72 2.96 -11.78 20.96
CA ALA A 72 3.60 -13.09 20.79
C ALA A 72 2.75 -14.13 21.51
N LYS A 73 1.88 -14.85 20.78
CA LYS A 73 0.95 -15.83 21.36
C LYS A 73 1.50 -17.24 21.26
N PRO A 74 1.31 -18.08 22.28
CA PRO A 74 1.76 -19.47 22.25
C PRO A 74 1.18 -20.23 21.04
N PHE A 75 2.02 -21.03 20.39
CA PHE A 75 1.65 -21.85 19.25
C PHE A 75 2.33 -23.22 19.32
N GLY A 76 1.80 -24.11 20.11
CA GLY A 76 2.30 -25.46 20.28
C GLY A 76 3.74 -25.56 20.83
N GLY A 77 3.92 -26.17 21.98
CA GLY A 77 5.22 -26.32 22.62
C GLY A 77 5.87 -25.01 23.02
N LYS A 78 7.10 -24.79 22.58
CA LYS A 78 7.88 -23.57 22.88
C LYS A 78 7.79 -22.48 21.79
N LYS A 79 6.98 -22.69 20.75
CA LYS A 79 6.86 -21.74 19.65
C LYS A 79 5.80 -20.67 19.95
N CYS A 80 6.02 -19.47 19.40
CA CYS A 80 5.05 -18.38 19.42
C CYS A 80 4.81 -17.88 18.01
N TYR A 81 3.58 -17.43 17.73
CA TYR A 81 3.26 -16.69 16.52
C TYR A 81 3.02 -15.22 16.84
N TYR A 82 3.23 -14.37 15.85
CA TYR A 82 3.17 -12.92 15.99
C TYR A 82 2.00 -12.37 15.21
N ARG A 83 1.25 -11.44 15.81
CA ARG A 83 0.18 -10.67 15.13
C ARG A 83 -0.14 -9.41 15.90
N TYR A 84 -0.77 -8.44 15.27
CA TYR A 84 -1.29 -7.26 15.97
C TYR A 84 -2.45 -7.63 16.90
N SER A 85 -2.63 -6.82 17.96
CA SER A 85 -3.73 -6.99 18.92
C SER A 85 -5.09 -6.75 18.30
N GLU A 86 -5.17 -5.92 17.25
CA GLU A 86 -6.40 -5.63 16.53
C GLU A 86 -6.41 -6.22 15.12
N PRO A 87 -7.54 -6.80 14.70
CA PRO A 87 -7.71 -7.29 13.34
C PRO A 87 -7.72 -6.12 12.34
N ASN A 88 -7.18 -6.36 11.16
CA ASN A 88 -7.10 -5.38 10.05
C ASN A 88 -6.26 -4.12 10.37
N TYR A 89 -5.53 -4.09 11.48
CA TYR A 89 -4.57 -3.03 11.74
C TYR A 89 -3.31 -3.24 10.89
N SER A 90 -2.75 -2.14 10.40
CA SER A 90 -1.45 -2.11 9.71
C SER A 90 -0.80 -0.75 9.93
N ILE A 91 0.51 -0.72 10.12
CA ILE A 91 1.29 0.52 10.25
C ILE A 91 1.28 1.30 8.94
N TYR A 92 1.25 0.60 7.81
CA TYR A 92 1.31 1.17 6.47
C TYR A 92 -0.06 1.35 5.82
N GLN A 93 -1.08 0.70 6.32
CA GLN A 93 -2.45 1.12 6.08
C GLN A 93 -2.71 2.27 7.05
N ASN A 94 -2.36 3.46 6.63
CA ASN A 94 -3.06 4.63 7.15
C ASN A 94 -4.52 4.38 6.82
N GLY A 95 -5.24 3.82 7.77
CA GLY A 95 -6.67 3.66 7.67
C GLY A 95 -7.22 5.05 7.49
N LEU A 96 -7.46 5.43 6.23
CA LEU A 96 -8.18 6.64 5.94
C LEU A 96 -9.47 6.56 6.75
N SER A 97 -9.72 7.55 7.56
CA SER A 97 -11.02 7.69 8.23
C SER A 97 -12.13 7.65 7.19
N VAL A 98 -13.33 7.29 7.56
CA VAL A 98 -14.48 7.26 6.64
C VAL A 98 -14.62 8.60 5.89
N THR A 99 -14.32 9.72 6.56
CA THR A 99 -14.32 11.06 5.95
C THR A 99 -13.23 11.23 4.91
N GLU A 100 -12.02 10.73 5.16
CA GLU A 100 -10.91 10.77 4.22
C GLU A 100 -11.14 9.86 3.01
N VAL A 101 -11.70 8.67 3.22
CA VAL A 101 -12.12 7.76 2.11
C VAL A 101 -13.15 8.44 1.24
N ASN A 102 -14.17 9.09 1.82
CA ASN A 102 -15.19 9.81 1.07
C ASN A 102 -14.61 11.00 0.32
N SER A 103 -13.70 11.75 0.93
CA SER A 103 -12.99 12.87 0.27
C SER A 103 -12.15 12.37 -0.90
N LEU A 104 -11.41 11.27 -0.71
CA LEU A 104 -10.61 10.66 -1.77
C LEU A 104 -11.49 10.15 -2.91
N ARG A 105 -12.64 9.51 -2.60
CA ARG A 105 -13.62 9.09 -3.61
C ARG A 105 -14.09 10.27 -4.45
N SER A 106 -14.47 11.36 -3.81
CA SER A 106 -14.91 12.60 -4.51
C SER A 106 -13.83 13.16 -5.42
N ILE A 107 -12.56 13.12 -4.99
CA ILE A 107 -11.42 13.55 -5.82
C ILE A 107 -11.26 12.62 -7.04
N ILE A 108 -11.30 11.31 -6.84
CA ILE A 108 -11.20 10.33 -7.93
C ILE A 108 -12.35 10.49 -8.91
N GLU A 109 -13.57 10.70 -8.43
CA GLU A 109 -14.74 10.98 -9.27
C GLU A 109 -14.58 12.28 -10.06
N MET A 110 -14.04 13.32 -9.44
CA MET A 110 -13.74 14.59 -10.12
C MET A 110 -12.70 14.38 -11.23
N LEU A 111 -11.61 13.68 -10.94
CA LEU A 111 -10.55 13.39 -11.92
C LEU A 111 -11.08 12.50 -13.05
N SER A 112 -11.98 11.56 -12.74
CA SER A 112 -12.59 10.67 -13.73
C SER A 112 -13.41 11.39 -14.79
N LYS A 113 -13.92 12.59 -14.49
CA LYS A 113 -14.63 13.44 -15.48
C LYS A 113 -13.72 13.95 -16.59
N TYR A 114 -12.41 13.99 -16.34
CA TYR A 114 -11.41 14.41 -17.32
C TYR A 114 -10.80 13.24 -18.10
N ARG A 115 -11.31 12.02 -17.89
CA ARG A 115 -10.94 10.85 -18.71
C ARG A 115 -11.29 11.12 -20.18
N GLY A 116 -10.41 10.73 -21.09
CA GLY A 116 -10.64 10.87 -22.54
C GLY A 116 -10.35 12.24 -23.11
N VAL A 117 -9.91 13.22 -22.33
CA VAL A 117 -9.39 14.48 -22.87
C VAL A 117 -8.03 14.20 -23.49
N THR A 118 -7.88 14.55 -24.75
CA THR A 118 -6.62 14.41 -25.51
C THR A 118 -5.47 15.11 -24.79
N GLY A 119 -4.40 14.37 -24.49
CA GLY A 119 -3.24 14.86 -23.75
C GLY A 119 -3.12 14.36 -22.30
N ASN A 120 -4.18 13.78 -21.72
CA ASN A 120 -4.22 13.35 -20.32
C ASN A 120 -4.11 11.81 -20.15
N ALA A 121 -3.37 11.11 -21.01
CA ALA A 121 -3.18 9.65 -20.90
C ALA A 121 -2.62 9.24 -19.53
N TRP A 122 -1.75 10.04 -18.94
CA TRP A 122 -1.19 9.84 -17.61
C TRP A 122 -2.25 9.83 -16.49
N LEU A 123 -3.38 10.52 -16.69
CA LEU A 123 -4.44 10.62 -15.69
C LEU A 123 -5.13 9.26 -15.45
N GLU A 124 -5.25 8.45 -16.48
CA GLU A 124 -5.80 7.08 -16.40
C GLU A 124 -4.95 6.21 -15.47
N ASP A 125 -3.62 6.28 -15.61
CA ASP A 125 -2.68 5.54 -14.77
C ASP A 125 -2.74 6.03 -13.32
N VAL A 126 -2.84 7.33 -13.09
CA VAL A 126 -2.97 7.91 -11.75
C VAL A 126 -4.26 7.46 -11.09
N ILE A 127 -5.40 7.56 -11.77
CA ILE A 127 -6.70 7.14 -11.23
C ILE A 127 -6.67 5.65 -10.90
N SER A 128 -6.20 4.80 -11.82
CA SER A 128 -6.11 3.35 -11.62
C SER A 128 -5.21 2.99 -10.44
N ASN A 129 -4.09 3.68 -10.28
CA ASN A 129 -3.20 3.48 -9.13
C ASN A 129 -3.83 3.91 -7.80
N LEU A 130 -4.58 5.02 -7.79
CA LEU A 130 -5.30 5.47 -6.60
C LEU A 130 -6.42 4.49 -6.23
N GLU A 131 -7.23 4.05 -7.20
CA GLU A 131 -8.28 3.05 -7.00
C GLU A 131 -7.72 1.75 -6.42
N LEU A 132 -6.60 1.27 -6.98
CA LEU A 132 -5.94 0.04 -6.51
C LEU A 132 -5.36 0.20 -5.10
N ARG A 133 -4.68 1.31 -4.84
CA ARG A 133 -3.96 1.54 -3.58
C ARG A 133 -4.88 1.74 -2.40
N PHE A 134 -6.00 2.43 -2.61
CA PHE A 134 -6.95 2.79 -1.54
C PHE A 134 -8.21 1.93 -1.53
N GLY A 135 -8.35 0.99 -2.46
CA GLY A 135 -9.54 0.13 -2.58
C GLY A 135 -10.82 0.89 -2.88
N VAL A 136 -10.70 2.10 -3.41
CA VAL A 136 -11.82 2.97 -3.78
C VAL A 136 -12.08 2.78 -5.26
N LYS A 137 -13.33 2.42 -5.62
CA LYS A 137 -13.75 2.36 -7.03
C LYS A 137 -14.56 3.60 -7.34
N SER A 138 -14.22 4.28 -8.45
CA SER A 138 -15.09 5.31 -9.00
C SER A 138 -16.28 4.62 -9.70
N ASP A 139 -17.48 5.15 -9.47
CA ASP A 139 -18.66 4.71 -10.22
C ASP A 139 -18.45 5.06 -11.70
N ARG A 140 -18.32 4.03 -12.52
CA ARG A 140 -18.08 4.17 -13.97
C ARG A 140 -19.29 4.66 -14.74
N GLU A 141 -20.46 4.76 -14.08
CA GLU A 141 -21.72 5.06 -14.76
C GLU A 141 -21.96 6.55 -15.04
N ASN A 142 -21.15 7.45 -14.49
CA ASN A 142 -21.27 8.90 -14.75
C ASN A 142 -20.18 9.42 -15.71
N LEU A 143 -19.91 8.70 -16.77
CA LEU A 143 -19.16 9.24 -17.90
C LEU A 143 -20.04 10.32 -18.58
N ILE A 144 -19.81 11.58 -18.23
CA ILE A 144 -20.17 12.67 -19.12
C ILE A 144 -19.29 12.46 -20.37
N SER A 145 -19.87 11.83 -21.38
CA SER A 145 -19.28 11.77 -22.69
C SER A 145 -19.17 13.21 -23.17
N PHE A 146 -17.98 13.81 -23.06
CA PHE A 146 -17.66 14.97 -23.86
C PHE A 146 -17.66 14.44 -25.28
N GLN A 147 -18.80 14.57 -25.97
CA GLN A 147 -18.82 14.46 -27.41
C GLN A 147 -17.74 15.42 -27.90
N CYS A 148 -16.65 14.87 -28.42
CA CYS A 148 -15.67 15.62 -29.16
C CYS A 148 -16.43 16.27 -30.32
N ASN A 149 -16.82 17.50 -30.14
CA ASN A 149 -17.35 18.30 -31.21
C ASN A 149 -16.16 18.54 -32.14
N SER A 150 -16.08 17.75 -33.22
CA SER A 150 -15.01 17.80 -34.22
C SER A 150 -14.89 19.20 -34.89
N CYS A 151 -15.74 20.13 -34.51
CA CYS A 151 -15.76 21.51 -34.97
C CYS A 151 -15.09 22.51 -34.01
N LEU A 152 -14.60 22.11 -32.84
CA LEU A 152 -13.85 23.00 -31.96
C LEU A 152 -12.42 23.19 -32.51
N LYS A 153 -12.27 24.25 -33.30
CA LYS A 153 -10.95 24.76 -33.72
C LYS A 153 -10.27 25.38 -32.48
N GLY A 154 -9.05 24.88 -32.18
CA GLY A 154 -8.23 25.42 -31.08
C GLY A 154 -7.92 24.49 -29.93
N LEU A 155 -8.33 23.21 -30.00
CA LEU A 155 -7.95 22.17 -29.02
C LEU A 155 -6.43 21.95 -28.96
N GLU A 156 -5.72 22.27 -30.03
CA GLU A 156 -4.25 22.21 -30.14
C GLU A 156 -3.53 23.25 -29.27
N TYR A 157 -4.23 24.32 -28.82
CA TYR A 157 -3.66 25.39 -27.99
C TYR A 157 -3.97 25.21 -26.50
N LEU A 158 -4.76 24.19 -26.11
CA LEU A 158 -5.14 23.98 -24.70
C LEU A 158 -3.93 23.58 -23.84
N SER A 159 -2.96 22.87 -24.39
CA SER A 159 -1.73 22.51 -23.68
C SER A 159 -0.82 23.71 -23.42
N THR A 160 -0.88 24.75 -24.27
CA THR A 160 -0.06 25.95 -24.16
C THR A 160 -0.66 27.00 -23.22
N LEU A 161 -1.94 26.85 -22.84
CA LEU A 161 -2.65 27.76 -21.93
C LEU A 161 -2.62 27.33 -20.46
N ILE A 162 -2.07 26.15 -20.17
CA ILE A 162 -2.02 25.56 -18.82
C ILE A 162 -0.57 25.61 -18.25
N ASP A 163 0.43 25.99 -19.05
CA ASP A 163 1.77 26.38 -18.61
C ASP A 163 1.77 27.87 -18.23
#